data_f57e023d31fc19f3d575b8ce8bc96c95
#
_entry.id   f57e023d31fc19f3d575b8ce8bc96c95
#
_cell.length_a   1.000
_cell.length_b   1.000
_cell.length_c   1.000
_cell.angle_alpha   90.00
_cell.angle_beta   90.00
_cell.angle_gamma   90.00
#
_symmetry.space_group_name_H-M   'P 1'
#
loop_
_entity.id
_entity.type
_entity.pdbx_description
1 polymer ?
#
loop_
_entity_poly.entity_id
_entity_poly.type
_entity_poly.pdbx_seq_one_letter_code
_entity_poly.pdbx_strand_id
1 'polypeptide(L)'
;MIENLPKTYNPKDFEDRLYKYWNENGYFKAHVNKNKKPYTIMMPPPNVTGNLHMGHALNNTIQDILIRWKRMEGYEALWLPGTDHASISTEAKVVDKIKKDGKTKEELGREGFIEEAWEWTKKYGGNINKQLTKLGVSCDWSRKRFTLDEGLSNAVEEVFIRLYEKDLIYRGDRIINWCPNCKTAISDAEVEHEETLGHIWYIRYPLKDNDGYITIATTRPETILGDLAIAVNPEDDRYKELVGKTAI
;
A
#
# COMPACT_ATOMS: atom_id res chain seq x y z
N MET A 1 -32.27 0.95 41.29
CA MET A 1 -33.49 1.16 40.47
C MET A 1 -33.23 0.56 39.09
N ILE A 2 -33.62 -0.72 38.93
CA ILE A 2 -33.52 -1.50 37.64
C ILE A 2 -34.94 -1.74 37.12
N GLU A 3 -35.85 -0.85 37.47
CA GLU A 3 -37.28 -1.15 37.32
C GLU A 3 -37.86 -1.06 35.89
N ASN A 4 -37.11 -0.65 34.88
CA ASN A 4 -37.64 -0.49 33.51
C ASN A 4 -36.64 -0.86 32.41
N LEU A 5 -35.93 -1.95 32.54
CA LEU A 5 -35.19 -2.47 31.39
C LEU A 5 -36.16 -3.13 30.41
N PRO A 6 -36.12 -2.79 29.11
CA PRO A 6 -36.96 -3.45 28.11
C PRO A 6 -36.61 -4.94 28.04
N LYS A 7 -37.62 -5.77 27.76
CA LYS A 7 -37.47 -7.24 27.70
C LYS A 7 -36.53 -7.69 26.58
N THR A 8 -36.34 -6.87 25.57
CA THR A 8 -35.49 -7.16 24.41
C THR A 8 -34.45 -6.06 24.22
N TYR A 9 -33.26 -6.47 23.82
CA TYR A 9 -32.19 -5.55 23.47
C TYR A 9 -32.50 -4.83 22.13
N ASN A 10 -32.52 -3.50 22.15
CA ASN A 10 -32.62 -2.71 20.94
C ASN A 10 -31.40 -1.75 20.88
N PRO A 11 -30.45 -1.96 19.97
CA PRO A 11 -29.22 -1.17 19.90
C PRO A 11 -29.46 0.33 19.69
N LYS A 12 -30.55 0.68 18.98
CA LYS A 12 -30.88 2.08 18.67
C LYS A 12 -31.22 2.92 19.92
N ASP A 13 -31.63 2.28 21.01
CA ASP A 13 -32.04 3.01 22.21
C ASP A 13 -30.88 3.54 23.03
N PHE A 14 -29.67 2.97 22.88
CA PHE A 14 -28.55 3.34 23.75
C PHE A 14 -27.13 3.27 23.15
N GLU A 15 -26.86 2.50 22.10
CA GLU A 15 -25.49 2.37 21.59
C GLU A 15 -24.87 3.71 21.18
N ASP A 16 -25.57 4.49 20.37
CA ASP A 16 -25.07 5.79 19.91
C ASP A 16 -24.85 6.77 21.08
N ARG A 17 -25.78 6.77 22.05
CA ARG A 17 -25.70 7.63 23.24
C ARG A 17 -24.53 7.22 24.13
N LEU A 18 -24.33 5.92 24.36
CA LEU A 18 -23.23 5.41 25.17
C LEU A 18 -21.88 5.67 24.50
N TYR A 19 -21.76 5.39 23.20
CA TYR A 19 -20.52 5.63 22.46
C TYR A 19 -20.13 7.12 22.48
N LYS A 20 -21.10 8.01 22.24
CA LYS A 20 -20.92 9.46 22.35
C LYS A 20 -20.42 9.86 23.74
N TYR A 21 -21.09 9.35 24.78
CA TYR A 21 -20.71 9.61 26.17
C TYR A 21 -19.27 9.18 26.46
N TRP A 22 -18.85 7.97 26.04
CA TRP A 22 -17.50 7.50 26.24
C TRP A 22 -16.44 8.36 25.54
N ASN A 23 -16.73 8.76 24.32
CA ASN A 23 -15.81 9.56 23.51
C ASN A 23 -15.67 10.99 24.04
N GLU A 24 -16.79 11.63 24.41
CA GLU A 24 -16.80 12.98 24.96
C GLU A 24 -16.11 13.07 26.34
N ASN A 25 -16.23 12.03 27.16
CA ASN A 25 -15.53 11.94 28.44
C ASN A 25 -14.08 11.47 28.32
N GLY A 26 -13.59 11.21 27.12
CA GLY A 26 -12.18 10.91 26.87
C GLY A 26 -11.73 9.53 27.36
N TYR A 27 -12.66 8.57 27.59
CA TYR A 27 -12.30 7.23 28.07
C TYR A 27 -11.39 6.44 27.13
N PHE A 28 -11.33 6.83 25.88
CA PHE A 28 -10.48 6.19 24.87
C PHE A 28 -9.13 6.90 24.67
N LYS A 29 -8.96 8.08 25.24
CA LYS A 29 -7.72 8.86 25.11
C LYS A 29 -6.61 8.28 25.97
N ALA A 30 -5.42 8.22 25.39
CA ALA A 30 -4.22 7.86 26.10
C ALA A 30 -3.41 9.12 26.45
N HIS A 31 -2.77 9.07 27.61
CA HIS A 31 -1.96 10.16 28.13
C HIS A 31 -0.53 9.67 28.45
N VAL A 32 0.43 10.56 28.44
CA VAL A 32 1.79 10.22 28.91
C VAL A 32 1.75 10.08 30.42
N ASN A 33 1.83 8.84 30.92
CA ASN A 33 1.83 8.51 32.35
C ASN A 33 2.99 7.60 32.70
N LYS A 34 4.04 8.16 33.32
CA LYS A 34 5.24 7.39 33.69
C LYS A 34 4.99 6.32 34.78
N ASN A 35 3.88 6.41 35.50
CA ASN A 35 3.53 5.46 36.57
C ASN A 35 2.72 4.26 36.09
N LYS A 36 2.31 4.25 34.81
CA LYS A 36 1.58 3.14 34.20
C LYS A 36 2.39 2.47 33.10
N LYS A 37 2.23 1.16 32.95
CA LYS A 37 2.83 0.44 31.84
C LYS A 37 2.12 0.87 30.53
N PRO A 38 2.86 1.21 29.48
CA PRO A 38 2.26 1.52 28.19
C PRO A 38 1.82 0.23 27.47
N TYR A 39 0.73 0.31 26.73
CA TYR A 39 0.30 -0.70 25.78
C TYR A 39 -0.26 -0.02 24.54
N THR A 40 0.34 -0.26 23.38
CA THR A 40 -0.03 0.44 22.15
C THR A 40 -0.35 -0.55 21.04
N ILE A 41 -1.49 -0.34 20.37
CA ILE A 41 -1.82 -0.96 19.10
C ILE A 41 -1.93 0.16 18.07
N MET A 42 -1.27 -0.01 16.93
CA MET A 42 -1.51 0.78 15.74
C MET A 42 -2.52 0.02 14.89
N MET A 43 -3.68 0.61 14.66
CA MET A 43 -4.71 0.02 13.78
C MET A 43 -4.12 -0.09 12.37
N PRO A 44 -4.11 -1.27 11.74
CA PRO A 44 -3.84 -1.35 10.30
C PRO A 44 -4.82 -0.44 9.57
N PRO A 45 -4.34 0.62 8.90
CA PRO A 45 -5.23 1.65 8.39
C PRO A 45 -6.04 1.14 7.21
N PRO A 46 -7.38 1.13 7.29
CA PRO A 46 -8.20 0.71 6.14
C PRO A 46 -8.00 1.61 4.93
N ASN A 47 -7.96 0.99 3.76
CA ASN A 47 -7.89 1.69 2.48
C ASN A 47 -9.18 2.46 2.19
N VAL A 48 -9.08 3.69 1.69
CA VAL A 48 -10.25 4.52 1.33
C VAL A 48 -10.88 4.09 -0.01
N THR A 49 -10.81 2.81 -0.34
CA THR A 49 -11.35 2.23 -1.59
C THR A 49 -12.85 1.95 -1.55
N GLY A 50 -13.47 2.01 -0.37
CA GLY A 50 -14.89 1.73 -0.21
C GLY A 50 -15.33 1.61 1.25
N ASN A 51 -16.42 0.88 1.46
CA ASN A 51 -16.92 0.57 2.81
C ASN A 51 -16.14 -0.59 3.44
N LEU A 52 -16.16 -0.64 4.78
CA LEU A 52 -15.59 -1.77 5.51
C LEU A 52 -16.40 -3.05 5.26
N HIS A 53 -15.76 -4.19 5.36
CA HIS A 53 -16.35 -5.53 5.27
C HIS A 53 -16.08 -6.35 6.53
N MET A 54 -16.62 -7.56 6.60
CA MET A 54 -16.51 -8.42 7.79
C MET A 54 -15.08 -8.72 8.22
N GLY A 55 -14.12 -8.79 7.30
CA GLY A 55 -12.70 -8.94 7.64
C GLY A 55 -12.16 -7.76 8.46
N HIS A 56 -12.56 -6.54 8.12
CA HIS A 56 -12.23 -5.35 8.92
C HIS A 56 -12.89 -5.40 10.30
N ALA A 57 -14.16 -5.83 10.37
CA ALA A 57 -14.87 -5.96 11.64
C ALA A 57 -14.16 -6.97 12.56
N LEU A 58 -13.79 -8.15 12.05
CA LEU A 58 -13.06 -9.16 12.80
C LEU A 58 -11.71 -8.63 13.32
N ASN A 59 -10.92 -8.04 12.43
CA ASN A 59 -9.60 -7.49 12.79
C ASN A 59 -9.72 -6.43 13.89
N ASN A 60 -10.63 -5.46 13.74
CA ASN A 60 -10.81 -4.38 14.71
C ASN A 60 -11.40 -4.90 16.03
N THR A 61 -12.29 -5.89 15.99
CA THR A 61 -12.85 -6.48 17.22
C THR A 61 -11.78 -7.14 18.07
N ILE A 62 -10.86 -7.90 17.45
CA ILE A 62 -9.75 -8.54 18.19
C ILE A 62 -8.85 -7.48 18.84
N GLN A 63 -8.50 -6.42 18.13
CA GLN A 63 -7.71 -5.32 18.67
C GLN A 63 -8.44 -4.60 19.80
N ASP A 64 -9.75 -4.36 19.65
CA ASP A 64 -10.57 -3.69 20.66
C ASP A 64 -10.66 -4.49 21.96
N ILE A 65 -10.79 -5.82 21.86
CA ILE A 65 -10.77 -6.72 23.02
C ILE A 65 -9.46 -6.55 23.79
N LEU A 66 -8.32 -6.59 23.11
CA LEU A 66 -7.01 -6.45 23.72
C LEU A 66 -6.82 -5.08 24.39
N ILE A 67 -7.21 -4.01 23.72
CA ILE A 67 -7.10 -2.64 24.27
C ILE A 67 -7.99 -2.46 25.48
N ARG A 68 -9.24 -2.94 25.44
CA ARG A 68 -10.16 -2.86 26.58
C ARG A 68 -9.64 -3.69 27.76
N TRP A 69 -9.16 -4.89 27.50
CA TRP A 69 -8.55 -5.72 28.53
C TRP A 69 -7.37 -5.01 29.20
N LYS A 70 -6.44 -4.47 28.44
CA LYS A 70 -5.29 -3.75 29.00
C LYS A 70 -5.68 -2.49 29.77
N ARG A 71 -6.72 -1.76 29.36
CA ARG A 71 -7.27 -0.67 30.17
C ARG A 71 -7.80 -1.16 31.51
N MET A 72 -8.50 -2.31 31.53
CA MET A 72 -9.01 -2.91 32.77
C MET A 72 -7.90 -3.38 33.70
N GLU A 73 -6.76 -3.81 33.16
CA GLU A 73 -5.55 -4.14 33.93
C GLU A 73 -4.76 -2.90 34.41
N GLY A 74 -5.23 -1.70 34.10
CA GLY A 74 -4.61 -0.44 34.54
C GLY A 74 -3.47 0.08 33.69
N TYR A 75 -3.24 -0.51 32.50
CA TYR A 75 -2.26 0.01 31.55
C TYR A 75 -2.69 1.38 30.99
N GLU A 76 -1.70 2.18 30.58
CA GLU A 76 -1.94 3.33 29.72
C GLU A 76 -2.02 2.82 28.26
N ALA A 77 -3.25 2.59 27.81
CA ALA A 77 -3.49 1.89 26.54
C ALA A 77 -3.88 2.84 25.43
N LEU A 78 -3.04 2.89 24.39
CA LEU A 78 -3.29 3.65 23.15
C LEU A 78 -3.69 2.70 22.01
N TRP A 79 -4.84 2.94 21.42
CA TRP A 79 -5.19 2.39 20.12
C TRP A 79 -5.24 3.52 19.11
N LEU A 80 -4.25 3.56 18.21
CA LEU A 80 -4.07 4.63 17.23
C LEU A 80 -4.86 4.32 15.95
N PRO A 81 -5.91 5.09 15.62
CA PRO A 81 -6.68 4.90 14.39
C PRO A 81 -6.06 5.64 13.20
N GLY A 82 -6.32 5.13 12.01
CA GLY A 82 -5.93 5.77 10.76
C GLY A 82 -6.68 5.24 9.55
N THR A 83 -6.46 5.88 8.40
CA THR A 83 -6.92 5.44 7.09
C THR A 83 -5.80 5.57 6.08
N ASP A 84 -5.79 4.69 5.07
CA ASP A 84 -4.77 4.66 4.03
C ASP A 84 -5.35 5.18 2.70
N HIS A 85 -4.58 6.02 2.00
CA HIS A 85 -4.93 6.51 0.67
C HIS A 85 -4.92 5.43 -0.41
N ALA A 86 -4.19 4.32 -0.19
CA ALA A 86 -4.13 3.12 -1.04
C ALA A 86 -3.84 3.36 -2.54
N SER A 87 -3.26 4.51 -2.88
CA SER A 87 -2.75 4.90 -4.19
C SER A 87 -3.50 4.29 -5.40
N ILE A 88 -2.91 3.31 -6.09
CA ILE A 88 -3.42 2.68 -7.33
C ILE A 88 -4.85 2.13 -7.15
N SER A 89 -5.14 1.48 -6.04
CA SER A 89 -6.48 0.91 -5.79
C SER A 89 -7.56 1.99 -5.67
N THR A 90 -7.23 3.12 -5.04
CA THR A 90 -8.14 4.27 -4.95
C THR A 90 -8.28 4.96 -6.30
N GLU A 91 -7.18 5.14 -7.04
CA GLU A 91 -7.19 5.68 -8.39
C GLU A 91 -8.12 4.87 -9.31
N ALA A 92 -8.03 3.54 -9.30
CA ALA A 92 -8.91 2.68 -10.09
C ALA A 92 -10.40 2.91 -9.76
N LYS A 93 -10.73 3.08 -8.48
CA LYS A 93 -12.12 3.37 -8.05
C LYS A 93 -12.60 4.75 -8.49
N VAL A 94 -11.71 5.75 -8.46
CA VAL A 94 -12.03 7.10 -8.95
C VAL A 94 -12.23 7.08 -10.47
N VAL A 95 -11.36 6.38 -11.21
CA VAL A 95 -11.51 6.19 -12.68
C VAL A 95 -12.84 5.51 -13.01
N ASP A 96 -13.23 4.46 -12.29
CA ASP A 96 -14.52 3.80 -12.46
C ASP A 96 -15.71 4.74 -12.18
N LYS A 97 -15.57 5.63 -11.20
CA LYS A 97 -16.59 6.65 -10.88
C LYS A 97 -16.73 7.64 -12.04
N ILE A 98 -15.63 8.28 -12.46
CA ILE A 98 -15.68 9.32 -13.50
C ILE A 98 -16.16 8.76 -14.84
N LYS A 99 -15.81 7.51 -15.17
CA LYS A 99 -16.35 6.82 -16.37
C LYS A 99 -17.88 6.66 -16.32
N LYS A 100 -18.44 6.35 -15.15
CA LYS A 100 -19.90 6.28 -14.97
C LYS A 100 -20.57 7.63 -15.13
N ASP A 101 -19.87 8.71 -14.81
CA ASP A 101 -20.31 10.10 -14.99
C ASP A 101 -20.05 10.60 -16.44
N GLY A 102 -19.60 9.71 -17.35
CA GLY A 102 -19.36 10.02 -18.77
C GLY A 102 -18.09 10.82 -19.04
N LYS A 103 -17.15 10.86 -18.08
CA LYS A 103 -15.89 11.61 -18.18
C LYS A 103 -14.68 10.66 -18.28
N THR A 104 -13.58 11.18 -18.81
CA THR A 104 -12.30 10.46 -18.82
C THR A 104 -11.26 11.20 -17.97
N LYS A 105 -10.20 10.47 -17.59
CA LYS A 105 -9.08 11.05 -16.83
C LYS A 105 -8.34 12.11 -17.64
N GLU A 106 -8.23 11.89 -18.95
CA GLU A 106 -7.60 12.78 -19.90
C GLU A 106 -8.37 14.10 -20.04
N GLU A 107 -9.71 14.05 -20.10
CA GLU A 107 -10.57 15.26 -20.17
C GLU A 107 -10.50 16.10 -18.90
N LEU A 108 -10.40 15.47 -17.73
CA LEU A 108 -10.27 16.17 -16.45
C LEU A 108 -8.88 16.79 -16.27
N GLY A 109 -7.86 16.23 -16.91
CA GLY A 109 -6.48 16.58 -16.65
C GLY A 109 -6.04 16.22 -15.22
N ARG A 110 -4.81 16.60 -14.87
CA ARG A 110 -4.22 16.27 -13.56
C ARG A 110 -4.99 16.91 -12.39
N GLU A 111 -5.29 18.19 -12.50
CA GLU A 111 -5.92 18.94 -11.40
C GLU A 111 -7.33 18.44 -11.12
N GLY A 112 -8.18 18.33 -12.15
CA GLY A 112 -9.55 17.84 -11.99
C GLY A 112 -9.59 16.39 -11.50
N PHE A 113 -8.66 15.54 -11.92
CA PHE A 113 -8.58 14.18 -11.39
C PHE A 113 -8.19 14.14 -9.90
N ILE A 114 -7.27 15.00 -9.47
CA ILE A 114 -6.88 15.12 -8.05
C ILE A 114 -8.06 15.61 -7.21
N GLU A 115 -8.87 16.56 -7.69
CA GLU A 115 -10.07 17.01 -7.00
C GLU A 115 -11.05 15.85 -6.79
N GLU A 116 -11.35 15.08 -7.83
CA GLU A 116 -12.21 13.88 -7.74
C GLU A 116 -11.67 12.85 -6.76
N ALA A 117 -10.34 12.64 -6.73
CA ALA A 117 -9.69 11.74 -5.78
C ALA A 117 -9.81 12.21 -4.34
N TRP A 118 -9.69 13.51 -4.08
CA TRP A 118 -9.90 14.08 -2.76
C TRP A 118 -11.36 14.04 -2.32
N GLU A 119 -12.32 14.26 -3.21
CA GLU A 119 -13.75 14.08 -2.90
C GLU A 119 -14.07 12.64 -2.53
N TRP A 120 -13.54 11.69 -3.30
CA TRP A 120 -13.64 10.28 -2.99
C TRP A 120 -13.09 9.96 -1.60
N THR A 121 -11.88 10.42 -1.31
CA THR A 121 -11.19 10.21 -0.04
C THR A 121 -11.97 10.79 1.14
N LYS A 122 -12.50 12.01 1.02
CA LYS A 122 -13.34 12.63 2.05
C LYS A 122 -14.62 11.81 2.32
N LYS A 123 -15.27 11.36 1.25
CA LYS A 123 -16.50 10.57 1.34
C LYS A 123 -16.26 9.22 2.03
N TYR A 124 -15.34 8.43 1.53
CA TYR A 124 -15.12 7.07 2.02
C TYR A 124 -14.32 7.03 3.32
N GLY A 125 -13.37 7.91 3.52
CA GLY A 125 -12.70 8.07 4.82
C GLY A 125 -13.69 8.48 5.93
N GLY A 126 -14.65 9.34 5.62
CA GLY A 126 -15.75 9.69 6.53
C GLY A 126 -16.67 8.51 6.84
N ASN A 127 -17.00 7.68 5.83
CA ASN A 127 -17.82 6.49 6.02
C ASN A 127 -17.11 5.43 6.86
N ILE A 128 -15.83 5.17 6.62
CA ILE A 128 -15.01 4.24 7.41
C ILE A 128 -15.05 4.62 8.89
N ASN A 129 -14.84 5.89 9.22
CA ASN A 129 -14.90 6.35 10.60
C ASN A 129 -16.29 6.13 11.24
N LYS A 130 -17.37 6.39 10.50
CA LYS A 130 -18.73 6.13 10.96
C LYS A 130 -18.99 4.63 11.20
N GLN A 131 -18.50 3.77 10.32
CA GLN A 131 -18.63 2.32 10.45
C GLN A 131 -17.85 1.79 11.65
N LEU A 132 -16.62 2.26 11.88
CA LEU A 132 -15.85 1.92 13.07
C LEU A 132 -16.52 2.42 14.36
N THR A 133 -17.08 3.63 14.35
CA THR A 133 -17.88 4.14 15.47
C THR A 133 -19.09 3.25 15.77
N LYS A 134 -19.81 2.82 14.72
CA LYS A 134 -20.94 1.90 14.88
C LYS A 134 -20.54 0.52 15.36
N LEU A 135 -19.35 0.05 15.01
CA LEU A 135 -18.77 -1.19 15.55
C LEU A 135 -18.38 -1.05 17.03
N GLY A 136 -18.32 0.18 17.56
CA GLY A 136 -18.02 0.45 18.95
C GLY A 136 -16.53 0.46 19.29
N VAL A 137 -15.64 0.62 18.31
CA VAL A 137 -14.18 0.58 18.52
C VAL A 137 -13.71 1.67 19.48
N SER A 138 -12.89 1.30 20.46
CA SER A 138 -12.43 2.19 21.53
C SER A 138 -11.06 2.81 21.25
N CYS A 139 -10.86 3.30 20.03
CA CYS A 139 -9.62 3.94 19.65
C CYS A 139 -9.56 5.44 20.05
N ASP A 140 -8.37 6.01 20.12
CA ASP A 140 -8.15 7.43 20.42
C ASP A 140 -8.37 8.28 19.17
N TRP A 141 -9.61 8.69 18.92
CA TRP A 141 -9.98 9.52 17.78
C TRP A 141 -9.30 10.87 17.71
N SER A 142 -8.78 11.38 18.82
CA SER A 142 -8.04 12.66 18.84
C SER A 142 -6.68 12.56 18.14
N ARG A 143 -6.19 11.33 17.94
CA ARG A 143 -4.92 11.00 17.27
C ARG A 143 -5.10 10.36 15.90
N LYS A 144 -6.30 10.43 15.33
CA LYS A 144 -6.57 9.89 14.00
C LYS A 144 -5.61 10.44 12.95
N ARG A 145 -5.07 9.54 12.13
CA ARG A 145 -4.14 9.88 11.04
C ARG A 145 -4.71 9.45 9.67
N PHE A 146 -4.20 10.09 8.64
CA PHE A 146 -4.40 9.70 7.25
C PHE A 146 -3.03 9.71 6.57
N THR A 147 -2.73 8.70 5.77
CA THR A 147 -1.37 8.51 5.20
C THR A 147 -0.87 9.66 4.32
N LEU A 148 -1.77 10.54 3.83
CA LEU A 148 -1.41 11.77 3.13
C LEU A 148 -1.76 13.03 3.93
N ASP A 149 -1.92 12.97 5.27
CA ASP A 149 -2.05 14.18 6.06
C ASP A 149 -0.71 14.95 6.09
N GLU A 150 -0.78 16.24 6.31
CA GLU A 150 0.38 17.14 6.29
C GLU A 150 1.54 16.62 7.17
N GLY A 151 1.24 16.20 8.39
CA GLY A 151 2.28 15.74 9.32
C GLY A 151 2.96 14.44 8.87
N LEU A 152 2.23 13.49 8.26
CA LEU A 152 2.84 12.26 7.71
C LEU A 152 3.57 12.54 6.40
N SER A 153 3.06 13.45 5.55
CA SER A 153 3.75 13.86 4.34
C SER A 153 5.11 14.49 4.67
N ASN A 154 5.14 15.43 5.60
CA ASN A 154 6.39 16.04 6.06
C ASN A 154 7.36 15.01 6.67
N ALA A 155 6.86 14.03 7.41
CA ALA A 155 7.69 12.96 7.96
C ALA A 155 8.30 12.07 6.88
N VAL A 156 7.54 11.76 5.82
CA VAL A 156 8.02 10.97 4.67
C VAL A 156 9.12 11.73 3.93
N GLU A 157 8.93 13.02 3.67
CA GLU A 157 9.92 13.87 3.03
C GLU A 157 11.22 13.96 3.86
N GLU A 158 11.12 14.17 5.16
CA GLU A 158 12.26 14.23 6.06
C GLU A 158 13.04 12.90 6.08
N VAL A 159 12.33 11.75 6.11
CA VAL A 159 12.98 10.43 6.06
C VAL A 159 13.68 10.23 4.72
N PHE A 160 13.05 10.62 3.61
CA PHE A 160 13.65 10.52 2.29
C PHE A 160 14.95 11.33 2.19
N ILE A 161 14.93 12.59 2.64
CA ILE A 161 16.10 13.48 2.65
C ILE A 161 17.25 12.86 3.48
N ARG A 162 16.94 12.41 4.69
CA ARG A 162 17.97 11.78 5.56
C ARG A 162 18.57 10.50 4.99
N LEU A 163 17.77 9.70 4.26
CA LEU A 163 18.28 8.50 3.59
C LEU A 163 19.16 8.87 2.38
N TYR A 164 18.79 9.90 1.65
CA TYR A 164 19.58 10.43 0.55
C TYR A 164 20.94 10.99 1.04
N GLU A 165 20.94 11.80 2.11
CA GLU A 165 22.15 12.35 2.74
C GLU A 165 23.12 11.28 3.29
N LYS A 166 22.61 10.07 3.54
CA LYS A 166 23.39 8.90 3.98
C LYS A 166 23.82 7.99 2.83
N ASP A 167 23.62 8.40 1.58
CA ASP A 167 23.88 7.61 0.38
C ASP A 167 23.17 6.24 0.33
N LEU A 168 22.05 6.09 1.09
CA LEU A 168 21.23 4.89 1.10
C LEU A 168 20.19 4.87 -0.01
N ILE A 169 19.86 6.03 -0.56
CA ILE A 169 19.00 6.20 -1.73
C ILE A 169 19.80 6.85 -2.84
N TYR A 170 19.78 6.27 -4.02
CA TYR A 170 20.43 6.80 -5.21
C TYR A 170 19.55 6.56 -6.44
N ARG A 171 19.73 7.39 -7.46
CA ARG A 171 19.08 7.22 -8.76
C ARG A 171 19.84 6.20 -9.61
N GLY A 172 19.14 5.20 -10.14
CA GLY A 172 19.76 4.19 -11.00
C GLY A 172 18.70 3.45 -11.80
N ASP A 173 19.14 2.84 -12.91
CA ASP A 173 18.27 2.04 -13.75
C ASP A 173 18.12 0.63 -13.16
N ARG A 174 16.89 0.11 -13.14
CA ARG A 174 16.56 -1.23 -12.69
C ARG A 174 15.47 -1.83 -13.59
N ILE A 175 15.52 -3.15 -13.75
CA ILE A 175 14.42 -3.88 -14.38
C ILE A 175 13.28 -3.92 -13.37
N ILE A 176 12.08 -3.54 -13.82
CA ILE A 176 10.85 -3.50 -13.04
C ILE A 176 9.73 -4.23 -13.77
N ASN A 177 8.75 -4.71 -13.02
CA ASN A 177 7.48 -5.16 -13.60
C ASN A 177 6.67 -3.94 -14.02
N TRP A 178 6.22 -3.92 -15.25
CA TRP A 178 5.47 -2.81 -15.84
C TRP A 178 4.14 -3.26 -16.40
N CYS A 179 3.06 -2.60 -15.99
CA CYS A 179 1.73 -2.81 -16.56
C CYS A 179 1.49 -1.83 -17.72
N PRO A 180 1.41 -2.29 -18.98
CA PRO A 180 1.19 -1.41 -20.13
C PRO A 180 -0.22 -0.82 -20.15
N ASN A 181 -1.19 -1.48 -19.52
CA ASN A 181 -2.56 -0.98 -19.42
C ASN A 181 -2.69 0.17 -18.41
N CYS A 182 -2.13 -0.03 -17.20
CA CYS A 182 -2.11 1.00 -16.15
C CYS A 182 -1.02 2.06 -16.37
N LYS A 183 -0.05 1.79 -17.22
CA LYS A 183 1.13 2.64 -17.49
C LYS A 183 1.89 2.99 -16.21
N THR A 184 2.11 1.98 -15.37
CA THR A 184 2.79 2.10 -14.08
C THR A 184 3.62 0.87 -13.77
N ALA A 185 4.63 1.04 -12.89
CA ALA A 185 5.30 -0.08 -12.24
C ALA A 185 4.34 -0.79 -11.28
N ILE A 186 4.50 -2.09 -11.14
CA ILE A 186 3.76 -2.93 -10.19
C ILE A 186 4.76 -3.71 -9.32
N SER A 187 4.33 -4.08 -8.11
CA SER A 187 5.14 -4.87 -7.20
C SER A 187 5.21 -6.34 -7.64
N ASP A 188 6.23 -7.06 -7.19
CA ASP A 188 6.36 -8.51 -7.48
C ASP A 188 5.16 -9.32 -6.95
N ALA A 189 4.54 -8.86 -5.86
CA ALA A 189 3.36 -9.50 -5.28
C ALA A 189 2.09 -9.37 -6.14
N GLU A 190 2.06 -8.43 -7.09
CA GLU A 190 0.94 -8.20 -8.02
C GLU A 190 1.12 -8.93 -9.35
N VAL A 191 2.25 -9.62 -9.54
CA VAL A 191 2.56 -10.36 -10.78
C VAL A 191 2.12 -11.79 -10.64
N GLU A 192 1.21 -12.20 -11.50
CA GLU A 192 0.83 -13.61 -11.66
C GLU A 192 1.61 -14.20 -12.83
N HIS A 193 2.31 -15.33 -12.58
CA HIS A 193 3.08 -16.02 -13.59
C HIS A 193 2.25 -17.14 -14.20
N GLU A 194 2.11 -17.13 -15.53
CA GLU A 194 1.44 -18.16 -16.27
C GLU A 194 2.43 -18.88 -17.19
N GLU A 195 2.35 -20.21 -17.24
CA GLU A 195 3.14 -21.00 -18.19
C GLU A 195 2.54 -20.89 -19.59
N THR A 196 3.33 -20.40 -20.53
CA THR A 196 2.93 -20.30 -21.94
C THR A 196 3.89 -21.10 -22.82
N LEU A 197 3.36 -21.68 -23.93
CA LEU A 197 4.20 -22.31 -24.92
C LEU A 197 5.02 -21.23 -25.63
N GLY A 198 6.34 -21.36 -25.54
CA GLY A 198 7.29 -20.44 -26.14
C GLY A 198 8.32 -21.15 -27.00
N HIS A 199 9.22 -20.41 -27.59
CA HIS A 199 10.34 -20.88 -28.39
C HIS A 199 11.66 -20.36 -27.84
N ILE A 200 12.73 -21.08 -28.07
CA ILE A 200 14.08 -20.61 -27.84
C ILE A 200 14.73 -20.41 -29.20
N TRP A 201 15.21 -19.20 -29.43
CA TRP A 201 15.95 -18.83 -30.65
C TRP A 201 17.45 -18.83 -30.37
N TYR A 202 18.19 -19.46 -31.27
CA TYR A 202 19.65 -19.49 -31.23
C TYR A 202 20.18 -18.52 -32.24
N ILE A 203 20.88 -17.47 -31.78
CA ILE A 203 21.41 -16.38 -32.58
C ILE A 203 22.93 -16.49 -32.59
N ARG A 204 23.54 -16.35 -33.76
CA ARG A 204 25.00 -16.44 -33.94
C ARG A 204 25.53 -15.05 -34.19
N TYR A 205 26.48 -14.60 -33.36
CA TYR A 205 27.25 -13.38 -33.54
C TYR A 205 28.61 -13.73 -34.09
N PRO A 206 28.95 -13.34 -35.35
CA PRO A 206 30.28 -13.56 -35.89
C PRO A 206 31.34 -12.80 -35.11
N LEU A 207 32.51 -13.37 -34.96
CA LEU A 207 33.66 -12.70 -34.35
C LEU A 207 34.36 -11.82 -35.39
N LYS A 208 34.72 -10.58 -35.02
CA LYS A 208 35.27 -9.58 -35.94
C LYS A 208 36.60 -10.01 -36.53
N ASP A 209 37.47 -10.66 -35.77
CA ASP A 209 38.86 -10.95 -36.12
C ASP A 209 39.14 -12.47 -36.25
N ASN A 210 38.10 -13.28 -36.41
CA ASN A 210 38.23 -14.74 -36.46
C ASN A 210 37.05 -15.35 -37.25
N ASP A 211 37.25 -16.49 -37.91
CA ASP A 211 36.23 -17.22 -38.65
C ASP A 211 35.19 -17.94 -37.75
N GLY A 212 35.16 -17.61 -36.45
CA GLY A 212 34.25 -18.17 -35.48
C GLY A 212 33.03 -17.31 -35.24
N TYR A 213 32.13 -17.87 -34.43
CA TYR A 213 30.92 -17.18 -33.93
C TYR A 213 30.67 -17.59 -32.48
N ILE A 214 29.95 -16.76 -31.76
CA ILE A 214 29.38 -17.07 -30.46
C ILE A 214 27.88 -17.21 -30.60
N THR A 215 27.32 -18.28 -30.01
CA THR A 215 25.87 -18.53 -30.07
C THR A 215 25.24 -18.16 -28.74
N ILE A 216 24.21 -17.34 -28.77
CA ILE A 216 23.33 -17.08 -27.63
C ILE A 216 22.00 -17.80 -27.83
N ALA A 217 21.28 -18.02 -26.74
CA ALA A 217 19.90 -18.51 -26.75
C ALA A 217 19.00 -17.50 -26.03
N THR A 218 17.89 -17.16 -26.64
CA THR A 218 16.92 -16.23 -26.05
C THR A 218 15.49 -16.66 -26.33
N THR A 219 14.59 -16.39 -25.39
CA THR A 219 13.15 -16.52 -25.59
C THR A 219 12.52 -15.23 -26.18
N ARG A 220 13.30 -14.14 -26.25
CA ARG A 220 12.86 -12.83 -26.74
C ARG A 220 13.80 -12.30 -27.82
N PRO A 221 13.65 -12.76 -29.06
CA PRO A 221 14.55 -12.39 -30.16
C PRO A 221 14.49 -10.90 -30.53
N GLU A 222 13.42 -10.20 -30.16
CA GLU A 222 13.27 -8.76 -30.36
C GLU A 222 14.31 -7.93 -29.62
N THR A 223 14.95 -8.47 -28.59
CA THR A 223 16.01 -7.77 -27.84
C THR A 223 17.30 -7.60 -28.61
N ILE A 224 17.52 -8.34 -29.68
CA ILE A 224 18.74 -8.29 -30.52
C ILE A 224 19.08 -6.86 -30.98
N LEU A 225 18.08 -6.03 -31.20
CA LEU A 225 18.28 -4.64 -31.63
C LEU A 225 18.92 -3.76 -30.55
N GLY A 226 18.92 -4.21 -29.30
CA GLY A 226 19.51 -3.52 -28.15
C GLY A 226 20.78 -4.18 -27.64
N ASP A 227 21.25 -5.26 -28.24
CA ASP A 227 22.41 -5.99 -27.76
C ASP A 227 23.69 -5.19 -27.97
N LEU A 228 24.39 -4.93 -26.87
CA LEU A 228 25.68 -4.17 -26.89
C LEU A 228 26.88 -5.03 -26.50
N ALA A 229 26.64 -6.14 -25.81
CA ALA A 229 27.67 -7.06 -25.36
C ALA A 229 27.13 -8.46 -25.10
N ILE A 230 28.01 -9.44 -25.14
CA ILE A 230 27.70 -10.84 -24.76
C ILE A 230 28.54 -11.12 -23.50
N ALA A 231 27.81 -11.45 -22.40
CA ALA A 231 28.45 -11.85 -21.15
C ALA A 231 28.73 -13.35 -21.14
N VAL A 232 29.93 -13.75 -20.74
CA VAL A 232 30.34 -15.15 -20.58
C VAL A 232 30.98 -15.36 -19.20
N ASN A 233 30.95 -16.57 -18.71
CA ASN A 233 31.73 -16.92 -17.52
C ASN A 233 33.22 -16.95 -17.90
N PRO A 234 34.07 -16.13 -17.28
CA PRO A 234 35.50 -16.07 -17.62
C PRO A 234 36.26 -17.35 -17.26
N GLU A 235 35.74 -18.21 -16.42
CA GLU A 235 36.33 -19.51 -16.05
C GLU A 235 35.85 -20.66 -16.94
N ASP A 236 34.91 -20.43 -17.86
CA ASP A 236 34.44 -21.45 -18.80
C ASP A 236 35.44 -21.62 -19.95
N ASP A 237 36.02 -22.80 -20.06
CA ASP A 237 37.01 -23.13 -21.07
C ASP A 237 36.56 -22.91 -22.51
N ARG A 238 35.24 -22.94 -22.76
CA ARG A 238 34.65 -22.69 -24.08
C ARG A 238 34.78 -21.22 -24.51
N TYR A 239 34.86 -20.30 -23.55
CA TYR A 239 34.74 -18.87 -23.80
C TYR A 239 35.93 -18.03 -23.28
N LYS A 240 36.86 -18.62 -22.50
CA LYS A 240 38.03 -17.91 -21.93
C LYS A 240 38.77 -17.07 -22.94
N GLU A 241 39.02 -17.63 -24.12
CA GLU A 241 39.76 -16.97 -25.18
C GLU A 241 38.98 -15.92 -25.98
N LEU A 242 37.65 -15.84 -25.69
CA LEU A 242 36.78 -14.87 -26.35
C LEU A 242 36.59 -13.61 -25.51
N VAL A 243 36.95 -13.64 -24.24
CA VAL A 243 36.83 -12.47 -23.35
C VAL A 243 37.66 -11.31 -23.91
N GLY A 244 37.00 -10.15 -24.06
CA GLY A 244 37.62 -8.95 -24.62
C GLY A 244 37.67 -8.88 -26.15
N LYS A 245 37.18 -9.91 -26.87
CA LYS A 245 37.02 -9.87 -28.33
C LYS A 245 35.71 -9.18 -28.72
N THR A 246 35.65 -8.74 -29.98
CA THR A 246 34.48 -8.08 -30.54
C THR A 246 33.68 -9.08 -31.38
N ALA A 247 32.38 -9.15 -31.17
CA ALA A 247 31.41 -9.81 -32.03
C ALA A 247 30.62 -8.75 -32.84
N ILE A 248 30.13 -9.14 -34.03
CA ILE A 248 29.39 -8.26 -34.95
C ILE A 248 27.93 -8.68 -35.00
#